data_9530462ace687db2de08c7dbfdaba159
#
_entry.id   9530462ace687db2de08c7dbfdaba159
#
_cell.length_a   1.000
_cell.length_b   1.000
_cell.length_c   1.000
_cell.angle_alpha   90.00
_cell.angle_beta   90.00
_cell.angle_gamma   90.00
#
_symmetry.space_group_name_H-M   'P 1'
#
loop_
_entity.id
_entity.type
_entity.pdbx_description
1 polymer ?
#
loop_
_entity_poly.entity_id
_entity_poly.type
_entity_poly.pdbx_seq_one_letter_code
_entity_poly.pdbx_strand_id
1 'polypeptide(L)'
;MKINITSSELAKVIDGELEGATIENKIHSVVYDSRRITSGQNKAFFALDGAFRRGMSFINDAYDKGVRVFVLPEKINQQKEDAVYIYVKDPLSGLIELAKWHRHSYNIPIVGIAGTHGKTIVKEWLSLLLTEKFKVVKSPKSYNSKLGLALSILELHEEVEVGVFEVSITESGEGKLFRELLKPTIVGLTSILKKPIGSINSKKDLLDEYAHFCSGSEHVFYPSGSDFISIQHDNHVALELNKFKEHLEFLNFSQEVKKANATLCLGISDFMGVQAMRRGLFPDLAMRLESYDGIDDSFIINDTYGLDLESLETSLQYQLSVAQGKRKIVLLPKAGVMDESGTIQVLNRYQPDAFYFIESIADIDFSLNNAVVLVKGGKESFMNKIAGQLKLKRHRTKIEVNLTAIRKNLHLIKSRLEDHTKCLVMVKANAYGSGLVKVGQYIEQLGADYLGVAYTDEGVALRKSGVKCPIMVMSAGVDDFQE
;
A
#
# COMPACT_ATOMS: atom_id res chain seq x y z
N MET A 1 -9.18 -11.58 -1.22
CA MET A 1 -10.31 -11.44 -2.15
C MET A 1 -11.23 -12.63 -1.96
N LYS A 2 -12.52 -12.39 -1.73
CA LYS A 2 -13.50 -13.47 -1.50
C LYS A 2 -14.64 -13.31 -2.48
N ILE A 3 -14.40 -13.63 -3.75
CA ILE A 3 -15.46 -13.79 -4.75
C ILE A 3 -15.95 -15.24 -4.73
N ASN A 4 -17.19 -15.47 -5.11
CA ASN A 4 -17.72 -16.82 -5.29
C ASN A 4 -18.50 -16.83 -6.61
N ILE A 5 -17.81 -17.19 -7.68
CA ILE A 5 -18.34 -17.17 -9.03
C ILE A 5 -17.79 -18.36 -9.82
N THR A 6 -18.54 -18.88 -10.75
CA THR A 6 -18.07 -19.94 -11.66
C THR A 6 -17.42 -19.33 -12.92
N SER A 7 -16.66 -20.13 -13.66
CA SER A 7 -16.04 -19.68 -14.92
C SER A 7 -17.08 -19.22 -15.95
N SER A 8 -18.23 -19.89 -16.02
CA SER A 8 -19.32 -19.51 -16.91
C SER A 8 -20.01 -18.22 -16.51
N GLU A 9 -20.21 -18.01 -15.20
CA GLU A 9 -20.75 -16.75 -14.67
C GLU A 9 -19.77 -15.62 -14.86
N LEU A 10 -18.46 -15.85 -14.61
CA LEU A 10 -17.42 -14.86 -14.86
C LEU A 10 -17.45 -14.40 -16.32
N ALA A 11 -17.48 -15.34 -17.28
CA ALA A 11 -17.52 -15.01 -18.70
C ALA A 11 -18.74 -14.13 -19.05
N LYS A 12 -19.92 -14.41 -18.48
CA LYS A 12 -21.12 -13.59 -18.67
C LYS A 12 -20.97 -12.19 -18.06
N VAL A 13 -20.43 -12.10 -16.84
CA VAL A 13 -20.25 -10.84 -16.12
C VAL A 13 -19.31 -9.89 -16.85
N ILE A 14 -18.24 -10.44 -17.47
CA ILE A 14 -17.21 -9.64 -18.15
C ILE A 14 -17.40 -9.57 -19.68
N ASP A 15 -18.54 -10.04 -20.18
CA ASP A 15 -18.87 -10.10 -21.62
C ASP A 15 -17.77 -10.80 -22.45
N GLY A 16 -17.32 -11.97 -21.96
CA GLY A 16 -16.22 -12.74 -22.53
C GLY A 16 -16.67 -14.00 -23.27
N GLU A 17 -15.95 -14.34 -24.36
CA GLU A 17 -16.10 -15.61 -25.08
C GLU A 17 -15.38 -16.72 -24.32
N LEU A 18 -16.09 -17.76 -23.88
CA LEU A 18 -15.55 -18.87 -23.11
C LEU A 18 -15.16 -20.03 -24.02
N GLU A 19 -13.93 -20.51 -23.90
CA GLU A 19 -13.38 -21.67 -24.58
C GLU A 19 -12.60 -22.59 -23.63
N GLY A 20 -12.33 -23.82 -24.03
CA GLY A 20 -11.49 -24.80 -23.31
C GLY A 20 -12.28 -25.86 -22.58
N ALA A 21 -11.83 -26.25 -21.39
CA ALA A 21 -12.41 -27.34 -20.62
C ALA A 21 -13.90 -27.12 -20.32
N THR A 22 -14.68 -28.19 -20.44
CA THR A 22 -16.12 -28.19 -20.10
C THR A 22 -16.39 -28.21 -18.60
N ILE A 23 -15.32 -28.31 -17.79
CA ILE A 23 -15.40 -28.34 -16.31
C ILE A 23 -15.67 -26.94 -15.80
N GLU A 24 -16.73 -26.80 -15.02
CA GLU A 24 -17.07 -25.55 -14.38
C GLU A 24 -16.15 -25.30 -13.16
N ASN A 25 -15.25 -24.34 -13.29
CA ASN A 25 -14.32 -23.98 -12.21
C ASN A 25 -14.94 -22.96 -11.27
N LYS A 26 -14.88 -23.22 -9.95
CA LYS A 26 -15.19 -22.22 -8.94
C LYS A 26 -14.02 -21.24 -8.78
N ILE A 27 -14.32 -19.96 -8.72
CA ILE A 27 -13.33 -18.89 -8.61
C ILE A 27 -13.60 -18.16 -7.30
N HIS A 28 -12.61 -18.15 -6.42
CA HIS A 28 -12.67 -17.47 -5.12
C HIS A 28 -11.83 -16.21 -5.08
N SER A 29 -10.89 -16.06 -6.01
CA SER A 29 -10.05 -14.85 -6.11
C SER A 29 -9.52 -14.65 -7.53
N VAL A 30 -9.09 -13.41 -7.81
CA VAL A 30 -8.40 -13.05 -9.04
C VAL A 30 -6.92 -12.77 -8.80
N VAL A 31 -6.11 -13.07 -9.80
CA VAL A 31 -4.67 -12.77 -9.81
C VAL A 31 -4.28 -12.17 -11.15
N TYR A 32 -3.33 -11.26 -11.16
CA TYR A 32 -2.80 -10.59 -12.35
C TYR A 32 -1.26 -10.57 -12.38
N ASP A 33 -0.62 -11.02 -11.31
CA ASP A 33 0.83 -11.13 -11.19
C ASP A 33 1.17 -12.56 -10.78
N SER A 34 1.72 -13.33 -11.72
CA SER A 34 2.05 -14.75 -11.51
C SER A 34 3.06 -14.99 -10.39
N ARG A 35 3.91 -14.00 -10.08
CA ARG A 35 4.89 -14.06 -8.97
C ARG A 35 4.23 -14.10 -7.59
N ARG A 36 2.97 -13.67 -7.48
CA ARG A 36 2.19 -13.66 -6.23
C ARG A 36 1.32 -14.90 -6.07
N ILE A 37 1.39 -15.84 -7.00
CA ILE A 37 0.64 -17.08 -6.94
C ILE A 37 1.45 -18.07 -6.10
N THR A 38 0.93 -18.40 -4.91
CA THR A 38 1.41 -19.51 -4.08
C THR A 38 0.66 -20.81 -4.41
N SER A 39 -0.65 -20.73 -4.62
CA SER A 39 -1.51 -21.79 -5.16
C SER A 39 -2.47 -21.17 -6.17
N GLY A 40 -2.61 -21.77 -7.35
CA GLY A 40 -3.50 -21.31 -8.40
C GLY A 40 -4.93 -21.85 -8.30
N GLN A 41 -5.17 -22.76 -7.36
CA GLN A 41 -6.50 -23.39 -7.19
C GLN A 41 -7.58 -22.33 -6.91
N ASN A 42 -8.71 -22.46 -7.57
CA ASN A 42 -9.85 -21.55 -7.46
C ASN A 42 -9.52 -20.07 -7.75
N LYS A 43 -8.55 -19.83 -8.62
CA LYS A 43 -8.16 -18.47 -9.05
C LYS A 43 -8.35 -18.28 -10.53
N ALA A 44 -8.76 -17.06 -10.91
CA ALA A 44 -8.72 -16.61 -12.30
C ALA A 44 -7.54 -15.66 -12.52
N PHE A 45 -6.73 -15.94 -13.55
CA PHE A 45 -5.63 -15.08 -13.94
C PHE A 45 -6.08 -14.09 -15.02
N PHE A 46 -5.97 -12.81 -14.73
CA PHE A 46 -6.23 -11.74 -15.69
C PHE A 46 -4.91 -11.30 -16.32
N ALA A 47 -4.75 -11.49 -17.61
CA ALA A 47 -3.54 -11.16 -18.38
C ALA A 47 -3.48 -9.65 -18.66
N LEU A 48 -3.18 -8.85 -17.62
CA LEU A 48 -3.08 -7.40 -17.72
C LEU A 48 -1.71 -6.99 -18.27
N ASP A 49 -1.70 -6.09 -19.24
CA ASP A 49 -0.46 -5.51 -19.76
C ASP A 49 0.06 -4.43 -18.81
N GLY A 50 1.35 -4.49 -18.52
CA GLY A 50 2.08 -3.46 -17.79
C GLY A 50 2.92 -2.60 -18.73
N ALA A 51 3.53 -1.55 -18.21
CA ALA A 51 4.34 -0.62 -19.00
C ALA A 51 5.49 -1.29 -19.79
N PHE A 52 6.03 -2.42 -19.30
CA PHE A 52 7.19 -3.10 -19.88
C PHE A 52 6.97 -4.57 -20.22
N ARG A 53 5.84 -5.15 -19.85
CA ARG A 53 5.60 -6.60 -20.04
C ARG A 53 4.14 -6.86 -20.36
N ARG A 54 3.91 -7.77 -21.30
CA ARG A 54 2.56 -8.23 -21.65
C ARG A 54 2.11 -9.31 -20.66
N GLY A 55 0.88 -9.21 -20.17
CA GLY A 55 0.30 -10.18 -19.24
C GLY A 55 0.22 -11.60 -19.83
N MET A 56 0.03 -11.70 -21.16
CA MET A 56 0.03 -12.95 -21.90
C MET A 56 1.31 -13.78 -21.71
N SER A 57 2.45 -13.14 -21.49
CA SER A 57 3.74 -13.83 -21.30
C SER A 57 3.80 -14.69 -20.03
N PHE A 58 2.87 -14.53 -19.11
CA PHE A 58 2.87 -15.20 -17.80
C PHE A 58 1.81 -16.31 -17.67
N ILE A 59 1.11 -16.69 -18.76
CA ILE A 59 0.08 -17.72 -18.75
C ILE A 59 0.67 -19.07 -18.32
N ASN A 60 1.80 -19.48 -18.89
CA ASN A 60 2.43 -20.76 -18.56
C ASN A 60 2.90 -20.78 -17.09
N ASP A 61 3.52 -19.71 -16.59
CA ASP A 61 3.93 -19.62 -15.18
C ASP A 61 2.71 -19.68 -14.23
N ALA A 62 1.60 -19.03 -14.58
CA ALA A 62 0.36 -19.12 -13.80
C ALA A 62 -0.27 -20.51 -13.88
N TYR A 63 -0.24 -21.16 -15.05
CA TYR A 63 -0.74 -22.53 -15.26
C TYR A 63 0.05 -23.53 -14.41
N ASP A 64 1.38 -23.46 -14.45
CA ASP A 64 2.29 -24.33 -13.70
C ASP A 64 2.09 -24.19 -12.17
N LYS A 65 1.61 -23.04 -11.72
CA LYS A 65 1.22 -22.78 -10.33
C LYS A 65 -0.23 -23.17 -10.01
N GLY A 66 -0.91 -23.87 -10.91
CA GLY A 66 -2.23 -24.48 -10.69
C GLY A 66 -3.41 -23.60 -11.08
N VAL A 67 -3.24 -22.46 -11.74
CA VAL A 67 -4.37 -21.69 -12.30
C VAL A 67 -4.97 -22.46 -13.46
N ARG A 68 -6.30 -22.47 -13.53
CA ARG A 68 -7.05 -23.15 -14.59
C ARG A 68 -8.09 -22.26 -15.28
N VAL A 69 -8.21 -21.01 -14.87
CA VAL A 69 -9.08 -20.02 -15.52
C VAL A 69 -8.26 -18.80 -15.92
N PHE A 70 -8.28 -18.44 -17.19
CA PHE A 70 -7.50 -17.37 -17.78
C PHE A 70 -8.40 -16.36 -18.50
N VAL A 71 -8.27 -15.08 -18.17
CA VAL A 71 -8.95 -13.97 -18.86
C VAL A 71 -7.92 -13.26 -19.74
N LEU A 72 -8.11 -13.33 -21.05
CA LEU A 72 -7.12 -12.99 -22.07
C LEU A 72 -7.66 -11.99 -23.08
N PRO A 73 -6.81 -11.08 -23.63
CA PRO A 73 -7.22 -10.13 -24.68
C PRO A 73 -7.26 -10.74 -26.08
N GLU A 74 -6.61 -11.87 -26.31
CA GLU A 74 -6.51 -12.52 -27.61
C GLU A 74 -6.41 -14.04 -27.50
N LYS A 75 -6.81 -14.78 -28.54
CA LYS A 75 -6.77 -16.24 -28.57
C LYS A 75 -5.32 -16.73 -28.61
N ILE A 76 -5.06 -17.85 -27.92
CA ILE A 76 -3.76 -18.51 -27.88
C ILE A 76 -3.76 -19.77 -28.76
N ASN A 77 -2.62 -20.06 -29.40
CA ASN A 77 -2.51 -21.20 -30.33
C ASN A 77 -2.44 -22.56 -29.64
N GLN A 78 -2.00 -22.62 -28.39
CA GLN A 78 -1.84 -23.85 -27.61
C GLN A 78 -2.63 -23.74 -26.30
N GLN A 79 -3.84 -24.22 -26.32
CA GLN A 79 -4.68 -24.32 -25.13
C GLN A 79 -4.35 -25.60 -24.36
N LYS A 80 -4.41 -25.54 -23.03
CA LYS A 80 -4.32 -26.72 -22.17
C LYS A 80 -5.68 -27.36 -22.02
N GLU A 81 -5.76 -28.69 -22.09
CA GLU A 81 -7.02 -29.45 -22.11
C GLU A 81 -7.84 -29.29 -20.79
N ASP A 82 -7.17 -29.03 -19.66
CA ASP A 82 -7.76 -28.89 -18.33
C ASP A 82 -7.97 -27.43 -17.91
N ALA A 83 -7.80 -26.46 -18.81
CA ALA A 83 -7.96 -25.05 -18.54
C ALA A 83 -9.12 -24.40 -19.30
N VAL A 84 -9.69 -23.36 -18.71
CA VAL A 84 -10.74 -22.52 -19.28
C VAL A 84 -10.15 -21.17 -19.66
N TYR A 85 -10.48 -20.71 -20.85
CA TYR A 85 -10.05 -19.44 -21.40
C TYR A 85 -11.26 -18.55 -21.65
N ILE A 86 -11.22 -17.33 -21.15
CA ILE A 86 -12.26 -16.32 -21.34
C ILE A 86 -11.61 -15.18 -22.11
N TYR A 87 -12.03 -14.98 -23.35
CA TYR A 87 -11.50 -13.95 -24.23
C TYR A 87 -12.34 -12.69 -24.11
N VAL A 88 -11.69 -11.58 -23.81
CA VAL A 88 -12.31 -10.26 -23.65
C VAL A 88 -11.53 -9.23 -24.46
N LYS A 89 -12.18 -8.15 -24.88
CA LYS A 89 -11.52 -7.08 -25.61
C LYS A 89 -10.37 -6.43 -24.80
N ASP A 90 -10.58 -6.24 -23.49
CA ASP A 90 -9.61 -5.68 -22.55
C ASP A 90 -9.79 -6.33 -21.18
N PRO A 91 -8.79 -7.10 -20.70
CA PRO A 91 -8.87 -7.74 -19.39
C PRO A 91 -9.02 -6.78 -18.21
N LEU A 92 -8.52 -5.53 -18.30
CA LEU A 92 -8.72 -4.54 -17.25
C LEU A 92 -10.17 -4.09 -17.18
N SER A 93 -10.80 -3.83 -18.32
CA SER A 93 -12.24 -3.53 -18.38
C SER A 93 -13.07 -4.72 -17.85
N GLY A 94 -12.70 -5.95 -18.18
CA GLY A 94 -13.33 -7.15 -17.62
C GLY A 94 -13.21 -7.22 -16.10
N LEU A 95 -12.05 -6.88 -15.55
CA LEU A 95 -11.86 -6.83 -14.10
C LEU A 95 -12.70 -5.74 -13.43
N ILE A 96 -12.86 -4.60 -14.08
CA ILE A 96 -13.74 -3.51 -13.62
C ILE A 96 -15.22 -3.97 -13.60
N GLU A 97 -15.68 -4.64 -14.63
CA GLU A 97 -17.06 -5.18 -14.68
C GLU A 97 -17.28 -6.26 -13.61
N LEU A 98 -16.31 -7.14 -13.38
CA LEU A 98 -16.35 -8.08 -12.26
C LEU A 98 -16.44 -7.37 -10.91
N ALA A 99 -15.66 -6.31 -10.72
CA ALA A 99 -15.70 -5.54 -9.47
C ALA A 99 -17.03 -4.78 -9.30
N LYS A 100 -17.62 -4.24 -10.36
CA LYS A 100 -18.97 -3.65 -10.34
C LYS A 100 -20.02 -4.70 -9.95
N TRP A 101 -19.99 -5.86 -10.58
CA TRP A 101 -20.88 -6.97 -10.25
C TRP A 101 -20.75 -7.37 -8.77
N HIS A 102 -19.52 -7.57 -8.29
CA HIS A 102 -19.26 -7.91 -6.91
C HIS A 102 -19.74 -6.82 -5.94
N ARG A 103 -19.50 -5.54 -6.27
CA ARG A 103 -19.98 -4.39 -5.47
C ARG A 103 -21.50 -4.40 -5.30
N HIS A 104 -22.26 -4.79 -6.32
CA HIS A 104 -23.72 -4.84 -6.27
C HIS A 104 -24.26 -5.86 -5.27
N SER A 105 -23.48 -6.86 -4.88
CA SER A 105 -23.89 -7.89 -3.93
C SER A 105 -23.92 -7.39 -2.48
N TYR A 106 -23.40 -6.18 -2.20
CA TYR A 106 -23.26 -5.65 -0.86
C TYR A 106 -24.00 -4.31 -0.69
N ASN A 107 -25.04 -4.31 0.15
CA ASN A 107 -25.78 -3.10 0.50
C ASN A 107 -25.26 -2.51 1.83
N ILE A 108 -24.01 -2.06 1.83
CA ILE A 108 -23.32 -1.46 2.98
C ILE A 108 -22.90 -0.03 2.66
N PRO A 109 -22.74 0.84 3.68
CA PRO A 109 -22.16 2.16 3.49
C PRO A 109 -20.76 2.09 2.90
N ILE A 110 -20.53 2.86 1.85
CA ILE A 110 -19.23 3.01 1.22
C ILE A 110 -18.80 4.46 1.27
N VAL A 111 -17.66 4.71 1.88
CA VAL A 111 -17.02 6.01 1.93
C VAL A 111 -15.96 6.10 0.83
N GLY A 112 -16.20 6.98 -0.14
CA GLY A 112 -15.22 7.31 -1.19
C GLY A 112 -14.39 8.53 -0.77
N ILE A 113 -13.07 8.38 -0.67
CA ILE A 113 -12.17 9.49 -0.34
C ILE A 113 -11.47 9.95 -1.61
N ALA A 114 -11.79 11.18 -2.04
CA ALA A 114 -11.24 11.79 -3.24
C ALA A 114 -10.60 13.16 -2.96
N GLY A 115 -10.00 13.76 -3.98
CA GLY A 115 -9.25 15.01 -3.88
C GLY A 115 -7.83 14.82 -4.40
N THR A 116 -7.01 15.83 -4.28
CA THR A 116 -5.64 15.81 -4.82
C THR A 116 -4.62 15.32 -3.79
N HIS A 117 -4.60 15.88 -2.60
CA HIS A 117 -3.70 15.50 -1.51
C HIS A 117 -4.47 15.05 -0.25
N GLY A 118 -3.81 14.30 0.62
CA GLY A 118 -4.38 13.86 1.89
C GLY A 118 -5.25 12.61 1.83
N LYS A 119 -5.64 12.13 0.65
CA LYS A 119 -6.53 10.96 0.48
C LYS A 119 -6.14 9.75 1.32
N THR A 120 -4.90 9.30 1.20
CA THR A 120 -4.41 8.12 1.93
C THR A 120 -4.41 8.35 3.44
N ILE A 121 -4.04 9.57 3.87
CA ILE A 121 -4.06 9.95 5.29
C ILE A 121 -5.49 9.86 5.82
N VAL A 122 -6.44 10.50 5.14
CA VAL A 122 -7.85 10.48 5.52
C VAL A 122 -8.41 9.06 5.50
N LYS A 123 -8.12 8.28 4.47
CA LYS A 123 -8.54 6.87 4.39
C LYS A 123 -8.02 6.06 5.59
N GLU A 124 -6.74 6.16 5.93
CA GLU A 124 -6.15 5.40 7.04
C GLU A 124 -6.74 5.85 8.39
N TRP A 125 -6.81 7.15 8.63
CA TRP A 125 -7.33 7.71 9.87
C TRP A 125 -8.82 7.42 10.05
N LEU A 126 -9.62 7.66 9.01
CA LEU A 126 -11.05 7.38 9.05
C LEU A 126 -11.33 5.89 9.26
N SER A 127 -10.62 5.02 8.56
CA SER A 127 -10.76 3.58 8.76
C SER A 127 -10.45 3.17 10.20
N LEU A 128 -9.41 3.75 10.81
CA LEU A 128 -9.06 3.49 12.21
C LEU A 128 -10.18 3.92 13.16
N LEU A 129 -10.75 5.12 12.95
CA LEU A 129 -11.88 5.59 13.75
C LEU A 129 -13.10 4.68 13.61
N LEU A 130 -13.45 4.30 12.38
CA LEU A 130 -14.64 3.49 12.12
C LEU A 130 -14.51 2.05 12.64
N THR A 131 -13.29 1.52 12.79
CA THR A 131 -13.08 0.17 13.38
C THR A 131 -13.45 0.07 14.85
N GLU A 132 -13.72 1.18 15.53
CA GLU A 132 -14.27 1.15 16.90
C GLU A 132 -15.70 0.60 16.96
N LYS A 133 -16.45 0.69 15.86
CA LYS A 133 -17.87 0.31 15.81
C LYS A 133 -18.17 -0.70 14.70
N PHE A 134 -17.43 -0.68 13.61
CA PHE A 134 -17.72 -1.42 12.39
C PHE A 134 -16.59 -2.37 11.97
N LYS A 135 -16.94 -3.45 11.28
CA LYS A 135 -15.98 -4.25 10.52
C LYS A 135 -15.68 -3.53 9.20
N VAL A 136 -14.51 -2.92 9.11
CA VAL A 136 -14.12 -2.03 8.01
C VAL A 136 -13.20 -2.73 7.01
N VAL A 137 -13.53 -2.63 5.71
CA VAL A 137 -12.62 -2.89 4.60
C VAL A 137 -12.15 -1.56 4.03
N LYS A 138 -10.85 -1.47 3.69
CA LYS A 138 -10.28 -0.27 3.06
C LYS A 138 -9.35 -0.63 1.89
N SER A 139 -9.13 0.33 0.97
CA SER A 139 -8.12 0.16 -0.08
C SER A 139 -6.76 -0.17 0.51
N PRO A 140 -6.10 -1.28 0.10
CA PRO A 140 -4.74 -1.59 0.51
C PRO A 140 -3.76 -0.52 0.02
N LYS A 141 -2.87 -0.04 0.90
CA LYS A 141 -1.88 1.00 0.53
C LYS A 141 -2.54 2.20 -0.17
N SER A 142 -2.07 2.57 -1.36
CA SER A 142 -2.66 3.61 -2.23
C SER A 142 -3.24 2.99 -3.51
N TYR A 143 -4.07 1.96 -3.36
CA TYR A 143 -4.80 1.33 -4.47
C TYR A 143 -5.98 2.24 -4.85
N ASN A 144 -5.69 3.31 -5.61
CA ASN A 144 -6.61 4.39 -5.95
C ASN A 144 -6.82 4.59 -7.46
N SER A 145 -6.13 3.81 -8.31
CA SER A 145 -6.32 3.76 -9.76
C SER A 145 -7.45 2.82 -10.15
N LYS A 146 -7.84 2.78 -11.44
CA LYS A 146 -8.83 1.86 -12.01
C LYS A 146 -8.60 0.41 -11.55
N LEU A 147 -7.37 -0.10 -11.74
CA LEU A 147 -6.97 -1.43 -11.30
C LEU A 147 -7.00 -1.55 -9.76
N GLY A 148 -6.40 -0.59 -9.06
CA GLY A 148 -6.31 -0.63 -7.61
C GLY A 148 -7.66 -0.60 -6.92
N LEU A 149 -8.60 0.21 -7.42
CA LEU A 149 -9.94 0.30 -6.89
C LEU A 149 -10.75 -0.98 -7.17
N ALA A 150 -10.69 -1.52 -8.39
CA ALA A 150 -11.34 -2.78 -8.73
C ALA A 150 -10.89 -3.92 -7.80
N LEU A 151 -9.57 -4.06 -7.59
CA LEU A 151 -9.02 -5.05 -6.67
C LEU A 151 -9.44 -4.81 -5.21
N SER A 152 -9.54 -3.55 -4.80
CA SER A 152 -9.97 -3.19 -3.44
C SER A 152 -11.44 -3.56 -3.18
N ILE A 153 -12.30 -3.36 -4.16
CA ILE A 153 -13.72 -3.71 -4.09
C ILE A 153 -13.91 -5.23 -3.96
N LEU A 154 -13.08 -6.03 -4.64
CA LEU A 154 -13.12 -7.49 -4.54
C LEU A 154 -12.70 -8.03 -3.16
N GLU A 155 -12.25 -7.18 -2.23
CA GLU A 155 -12.05 -7.55 -0.82
C GLU A 155 -13.33 -7.49 0.01
N LEU A 156 -14.43 -6.92 -0.50
CA LEU A 156 -15.72 -6.94 0.19
C LEU A 156 -16.20 -8.39 0.40
N HIS A 157 -16.79 -8.65 1.56
CA HIS A 157 -17.34 -9.93 1.94
C HIS A 157 -18.46 -9.75 2.97
N GLU A 158 -19.21 -10.78 3.27
CA GLU A 158 -20.44 -10.74 4.08
C GLU A 158 -20.26 -10.15 5.49
N GLU A 159 -19.07 -10.24 6.05
CA GLU A 159 -18.82 -9.70 7.39
C GLU A 159 -18.51 -8.20 7.41
N VAL A 160 -18.28 -7.58 6.25
CA VAL A 160 -17.94 -6.16 6.14
C VAL A 160 -19.18 -5.31 6.35
N GLU A 161 -19.07 -4.33 7.24
CA GLU A 161 -20.15 -3.40 7.55
C GLU A 161 -19.94 -2.01 6.93
N VAL A 162 -18.68 -1.64 6.65
CA VAL A 162 -18.33 -0.36 6.01
C VAL A 162 -17.11 -0.53 5.10
N GLY A 163 -17.17 0.07 3.91
CA GLY A 163 -16.02 0.18 3.02
C GLY A 163 -15.45 1.60 2.98
N VAL A 164 -14.12 1.76 3.04
CA VAL A 164 -13.43 3.05 2.90
C VAL A 164 -12.42 2.96 1.78
N PHE A 165 -12.69 3.64 0.67
CA PHE A 165 -11.91 3.51 -0.55
C PHE A 165 -11.33 4.84 -1.01
N GLU A 166 -10.04 4.82 -1.36
CA GLU A 166 -9.31 5.96 -1.91
C GLU A 166 -9.47 6.01 -3.43
N VAL A 167 -9.81 7.19 -3.99
CA VAL A 167 -10.01 7.43 -5.42
C VAL A 167 -9.08 8.53 -5.90
N SER A 168 -8.36 8.30 -6.99
CA SER A 168 -7.50 9.29 -7.63
C SER A 168 -7.99 9.57 -9.05
N ILE A 169 -8.56 10.74 -9.26
CA ILE A 169 -9.04 11.20 -10.55
C ILE A 169 -7.91 11.97 -11.23
N THR A 170 -7.44 11.46 -12.37
CA THR A 170 -6.29 11.99 -13.12
C THR A 170 -6.57 12.13 -14.61
N GLU A 171 -7.66 11.53 -15.10
CA GLU A 171 -8.08 11.55 -16.50
C GLU A 171 -9.56 11.95 -16.61
N SER A 172 -9.92 12.53 -17.74
CA SER A 172 -11.32 12.84 -18.05
C SER A 172 -12.16 11.57 -18.16
N GLY A 173 -13.37 11.61 -17.58
CA GLY A 173 -14.30 10.48 -17.49
C GLY A 173 -14.09 9.55 -16.30
N GLU A 174 -13.00 9.70 -15.54
CA GLU A 174 -12.74 8.86 -14.36
C GLU A 174 -13.72 9.12 -13.22
N GLY A 175 -14.22 10.33 -13.05
CA GLY A 175 -15.22 10.65 -12.05
C GLY A 175 -16.47 9.78 -12.19
N LYS A 176 -17.00 9.69 -13.41
CA LYS A 176 -18.15 8.84 -13.74
C LYS A 176 -17.82 7.36 -13.57
N LEU A 177 -16.67 6.91 -14.09
CA LEU A 177 -16.23 5.51 -13.98
C LEU A 177 -16.13 5.07 -12.51
N PHE A 178 -15.47 5.87 -11.67
CA PHE A 178 -15.31 5.54 -10.25
C PHE A 178 -16.62 5.63 -9.48
N ARG A 179 -17.52 6.54 -9.88
CA ARG A 179 -18.89 6.59 -9.35
C ARG A 179 -19.64 5.28 -9.61
N GLU A 180 -19.61 4.79 -10.84
CA GLU A 180 -20.26 3.54 -11.24
C GLU A 180 -19.64 2.32 -10.55
N LEU A 181 -18.31 2.29 -10.47
CA LEU A 181 -17.56 1.19 -9.88
C LEU A 181 -17.77 1.08 -8.37
N LEU A 182 -17.69 2.20 -7.66
CA LEU A 182 -17.70 2.23 -6.19
C LEU A 182 -19.10 2.38 -5.60
N LYS A 183 -19.96 3.17 -6.25
CA LYS A 183 -21.29 3.60 -5.74
C LYS A 183 -21.20 4.07 -4.29
N PRO A 184 -20.43 5.14 -4.00
CA PRO A 184 -20.26 5.60 -2.64
C PRO A 184 -21.58 6.19 -2.12
N THR A 185 -21.93 5.87 -0.87
CA THR A 185 -23.03 6.52 -0.13
C THR A 185 -22.55 7.82 0.49
N ILE A 186 -21.29 7.86 0.90
CA ILE A 186 -20.63 9.01 1.50
C ILE A 186 -19.38 9.33 0.69
N VAL A 187 -19.14 10.61 0.41
CA VAL A 187 -17.90 11.08 -0.22
C VAL A 187 -17.19 12.05 0.71
N GLY A 188 -15.90 11.84 0.91
CA GLY A 188 -15.01 12.79 1.60
C GLY A 188 -14.04 13.41 0.59
N LEU A 189 -14.09 14.72 0.43
CA LEU A 189 -13.20 15.48 -0.47
C LEU A 189 -12.12 16.17 0.35
N THR A 190 -10.85 15.86 0.09
CA THR A 190 -9.72 16.32 0.92
C THR A 190 -9.22 17.71 0.55
N SER A 191 -8.72 17.88 -0.66
CA SER A 191 -8.21 19.16 -1.18
C SER A 191 -8.25 19.18 -2.69
N ILE A 192 -8.27 20.39 -3.27
CA ILE A 192 -8.09 20.62 -4.71
C ILE A 192 -6.82 21.42 -4.96
N LEU A 193 -6.08 21.01 -5.96
CA LEU A 193 -4.91 21.71 -6.43
C LEU A 193 -5.24 22.83 -7.41
N LYS A 194 -4.33 23.80 -7.47
CA LYS A 194 -4.44 24.93 -8.43
C LYS A 194 -3.92 24.60 -9.83
N LYS A 195 -3.22 23.47 -10.01
CA LYS A 195 -2.57 23.07 -11.25
C LYS A 195 -3.23 21.84 -11.89
N PRO A 196 -3.11 21.69 -13.23
CA PRO A 196 -3.56 20.50 -13.95
C PRO A 196 -2.99 19.20 -13.38
N ILE A 197 -3.78 18.11 -13.43
CA ILE A 197 -3.38 16.77 -12.95
C ILE A 197 -3.58 15.78 -14.09
N GLY A 198 -2.54 15.00 -14.39
CA GLY A 198 -2.61 14.00 -15.45
C GLY A 198 -2.98 14.61 -16.78
N SER A 199 -4.08 14.16 -17.39
CA SER A 199 -4.62 14.69 -18.65
C SER A 199 -5.72 15.76 -18.46
N ILE A 200 -6.05 16.14 -17.22
CA ILE A 200 -7.06 17.17 -16.91
C ILE A 200 -6.39 18.54 -16.97
N ASN A 201 -6.82 19.38 -17.92
CA ASN A 201 -6.11 20.60 -18.27
C ASN A 201 -6.51 21.85 -17.46
N SER A 202 -7.67 21.82 -16.78
CA SER A 202 -8.13 22.94 -16.00
C SER A 202 -8.70 22.54 -14.64
N LYS A 203 -8.69 23.49 -13.69
CA LYS A 203 -9.32 23.31 -12.39
C LYS A 203 -10.83 23.08 -12.53
N LYS A 204 -11.46 23.70 -13.53
CA LYS A 204 -12.90 23.53 -13.78
C LYS A 204 -13.19 22.09 -14.18
N ASP A 205 -12.43 21.54 -15.17
CA ASP A 205 -12.62 20.16 -15.63
C ASP A 205 -12.41 19.16 -14.45
N LEU A 206 -11.45 19.45 -13.58
CA LEU A 206 -11.21 18.62 -12.39
C LEU A 206 -12.39 18.69 -11.40
N LEU A 207 -12.99 19.86 -11.20
CA LEU A 207 -14.19 20.03 -10.37
C LEU A 207 -15.39 19.31 -10.98
N ASP A 208 -15.55 19.34 -12.29
CA ASP A 208 -16.61 18.62 -13.01
C ASP A 208 -16.44 17.09 -12.84
N GLU A 209 -15.22 16.57 -12.88
CA GLU A 209 -14.95 15.16 -12.59
C GLU A 209 -15.29 14.78 -11.14
N TYR A 210 -14.95 15.63 -10.15
CA TYR A 210 -15.37 15.41 -8.78
C TYR A 210 -16.90 15.51 -8.62
N ALA A 211 -17.57 16.40 -9.33
CA ALA A 211 -19.01 16.49 -9.35
C ALA A 211 -19.64 15.18 -9.86
N HIS A 212 -19.11 14.62 -10.95
CA HIS A 212 -19.52 13.31 -11.46
C HIS A 212 -19.31 12.20 -10.43
N PHE A 213 -18.18 12.20 -9.72
CA PHE A 213 -17.92 11.22 -8.68
C PHE A 213 -18.88 11.32 -7.49
N CYS A 214 -19.23 12.55 -7.09
CA CYS A 214 -20.16 12.81 -5.99
C CYS A 214 -21.63 12.53 -6.34
N SER A 215 -21.99 12.53 -7.63
CA SER A 215 -23.38 12.43 -8.07
C SER A 215 -24.09 11.19 -7.49
N GLY A 216 -25.28 11.38 -6.91
CA GLY A 216 -26.08 10.32 -6.30
C GLY A 216 -25.48 9.69 -5.03
N SER A 217 -24.48 10.30 -4.41
CA SER A 217 -24.11 10.01 -3.02
C SER A 217 -25.15 10.61 -2.06
N GLU A 218 -25.30 10.03 -0.88
CA GLU A 218 -26.20 10.56 0.13
C GLU A 218 -25.64 11.84 0.79
N HIS A 219 -24.33 11.85 1.04
CA HIS A 219 -23.64 12.99 1.66
C HIS A 219 -22.24 13.21 1.07
N VAL A 220 -21.87 14.49 0.93
CA VAL A 220 -20.54 14.93 0.49
C VAL A 220 -19.93 15.84 1.55
N PHE A 221 -18.81 15.42 2.14
CA PHE A 221 -18.07 16.14 3.18
C PHE A 221 -16.81 16.78 2.62
N TYR A 222 -16.54 18.02 3.00
CA TYR A 222 -15.29 18.72 2.64
C TYR A 222 -14.94 19.79 3.67
N PRO A 223 -13.65 20.17 3.80
CA PRO A 223 -13.27 21.29 4.67
C PRO A 223 -13.86 22.61 4.19
N SER A 224 -14.40 23.43 5.10
CA SER A 224 -14.91 24.75 4.77
C SER A 224 -13.82 25.63 4.14
N GLY A 225 -14.25 26.57 3.26
CA GLY A 225 -13.33 27.41 2.51
C GLY A 225 -12.61 26.72 1.34
N SER A 226 -12.91 25.44 1.06
CA SER A 226 -12.41 24.75 -0.13
C SER A 226 -13.23 25.08 -1.38
N ASP A 227 -12.60 24.93 -2.55
CA ASP A 227 -13.25 25.16 -3.85
C ASP A 227 -14.40 24.18 -4.15
N PHE A 228 -14.53 23.12 -3.36
CA PHE A 228 -15.61 22.13 -3.51
C PHE A 228 -17.02 22.69 -3.25
N ILE A 229 -17.13 23.87 -2.66
CA ILE A 229 -18.41 24.57 -2.50
C ILE A 229 -19.10 24.84 -3.84
N SER A 230 -18.35 24.86 -4.94
CA SER A 230 -18.88 25.05 -6.30
C SER A 230 -19.51 23.79 -6.92
N ILE A 231 -19.29 22.61 -6.32
CA ILE A 231 -19.91 21.35 -6.77
C ILE A 231 -21.37 21.38 -6.35
N GLN A 232 -22.29 21.27 -7.31
CA GLN A 232 -23.73 21.19 -7.02
C GLN A 232 -24.08 19.79 -6.49
N HIS A 233 -24.55 19.72 -5.26
CA HIS A 233 -25.04 18.50 -4.62
C HIS A 233 -26.01 18.87 -3.50
N ASP A 234 -27.10 18.12 -3.36
CA ASP A 234 -28.20 18.49 -2.41
C ASP A 234 -27.77 18.36 -0.94
N ASN A 235 -26.88 17.43 -0.61
CA ASN A 235 -26.44 17.13 0.76
C ASN A 235 -24.96 17.41 0.98
N HIS A 236 -24.54 18.63 0.73
CA HIS A 236 -23.20 19.11 1.03
C HIS A 236 -23.02 19.40 2.53
N VAL A 237 -21.92 18.94 3.10
CA VAL A 237 -21.54 19.21 4.50
C VAL A 237 -20.17 19.85 4.53
N ALA A 238 -20.14 21.18 4.55
CA ALA A 238 -18.91 21.94 4.78
C ALA A 238 -18.52 21.83 6.26
N LEU A 239 -17.33 21.33 6.53
CA LEU A 239 -16.82 21.11 7.87
C LEU A 239 -15.93 22.26 8.32
N GLU A 240 -16.39 22.99 9.33
CA GLU A 240 -15.62 24.06 9.98
C GLU A 240 -14.48 23.47 10.82
N LEU A 241 -13.27 23.97 10.67
CA LEU A 241 -12.12 23.56 11.47
C LEU A 241 -12.36 23.75 12.98
N ASN A 242 -13.11 24.78 13.34
CA ASN A 242 -13.42 25.09 14.73
C ASN A 242 -14.42 24.10 15.39
N LYS A 243 -15.21 23.35 14.61
CA LYS A 243 -16.16 22.36 15.15
C LYS A 243 -15.49 21.34 16.06
N PHE A 244 -14.23 21.00 15.77
CA PHE A 244 -13.46 20.00 16.52
C PHE A 244 -12.21 20.59 17.18
N LYS A 245 -12.22 21.90 17.51
CA LYS A 245 -11.08 22.66 18.01
C LYS A 245 -10.39 21.99 19.21
N GLU A 246 -11.15 21.59 20.22
CA GLU A 246 -10.60 20.93 21.42
C GLU A 246 -9.87 19.62 21.08
N HIS A 247 -10.39 18.80 20.15
CA HIS A 247 -9.74 17.59 19.69
C HIS A 247 -8.47 17.89 18.91
N LEU A 248 -8.50 18.91 18.04
CA LEU A 248 -7.36 19.29 17.20
C LEU A 248 -6.23 19.94 18.02
N GLU A 249 -6.55 20.73 19.03
CA GLU A 249 -5.57 21.31 19.96
C GLU A 249 -4.89 20.22 20.79
N PHE A 250 -5.65 19.24 21.24
CA PHE A 250 -5.11 18.09 21.95
C PHE A 250 -4.11 17.28 21.10
N LEU A 251 -4.37 17.13 19.80
CA LEU A 251 -3.51 16.39 18.86
C LEU A 251 -2.24 17.15 18.49
N ASN A 252 -2.11 18.42 18.95
CA ASN A 252 -0.94 19.27 18.70
C ASN A 252 -0.50 19.32 17.22
N PHE A 253 -1.47 19.33 16.30
CA PHE A 253 -1.19 19.49 14.88
C PHE A 253 -0.76 20.93 14.58
N SER A 254 0.50 21.09 14.22
CA SER A 254 1.04 22.38 13.75
C SER A 254 0.63 22.75 12.32
N GLN A 255 -0.02 21.81 11.59
CA GLN A 255 -0.32 21.96 10.17
C GLN A 255 -1.80 22.12 9.90
N GLU A 256 -2.18 23.18 9.16
CA GLU A 256 -3.56 23.38 8.71
C GLU A 256 -4.07 22.21 7.82
N VAL A 257 -3.19 21.61 6.98
CA VAL A 257 -3.54 20.46 6.15
C VAL A 257 -3.86 19.23 7.01
N LYS A 258 -3.06 18.95 8.05
CA LYS A 258 -3.36 17.84 8.99
C LYS A 258 -4.67 18.13 9.76
N LYS A 259 -4.90 19.36 10.18
CA LYS A 259 -6.14 19.77 10.84
C LYS A 259 -7.34 19.57 9.91
N ALA A 260 -7.25 20.00 8.66
CA ALA A 260 -8.33 19.82 7.68
C ALA A 260 -8.64 18.33 7.43
N ASN A 261 -7.61 17.50 7.26
CA ASN A 261 -7.78 16.05 7.09
C ASN A 261 -8.38 15.39 8.35
N ALA A 262 -7.96 15.79 9.55
CA ALA A 262 -8.51 15.28 10.79
C ALA A 262 -9.97 15.74 10.98
N THR A 263 -10.30 16.99 10.67
CA THR A 263 -11.67 17.53 10.68
C THR A 263 -12.56 16.71 9.75
N LEU A 264 -12.09 16.36 8.57
CA LEU A 264 -12.85 15.54 7.62
C LEU A 264 -13.11 14.13 8.21
N CYS A 265 -12.09 13.51 8.81
CA CYS A 265 -12.25 12.21 9.46
C CYS A 265 -13.23 12.26 10.63
N LEU A 266 -13.12 13.26 11.51
CA LEU A 266 -14.00 13.46 12.67
C LEU A 266 -15.44 13.74 12.22
N GLY A 267 -15.63 14.57 11.19
CA GLY A 267 -16.96 14.90 10.67
C GLY A 267 -17.67 13.67 10.08
N ILE A 268 -16.98 12.87 9.28
CA ILE A 268 -17.56 11.65 8.71
C ILE A 268 -17.81 10.59 9.80
N SER A 269 -16.87 10.42 10.75
CA SER A 269 -17.05 9.43 11.83
C SER A 269 -18.20 9.79 12.76
N ASP A 270 -18.33 11.07 13.11
CA ASP A 270 -19.46 11.61 13.92
C ASP A 270 -20.80 11.38 13.22
N PHE A 271 -20.87 11.69 11.91
CA PHE A 271 -22.06 11.40 11.10
C PHE A 271 -22.43 9.91 11.10
N MET A 272 -21.44 9.00 11.05
CA MET A 272 -21.66 7.55 11.13
C MET A 272 -21.92 7.04 12.56
N GLY A 273 -22.03 7.93 13.54
CA GLY A 273 -22.31 7.61 14.94
C GLY A 273 -21.13 6.97 15.66
N VAL A 274 -19.91 7.30 15.26
CA VAL A 274 -18.68 6.98 15.97
C VAL A 274 -18.16 8.24 16.63
N GLN A 275 -18.35 8.34 17.94
CA GLN A 275 -17.78 9.45 18.71
C GLN A 275 -16.30 9.21 18.92
N ALA A 276 -15.45 9.94 18.23
CA ALA A 276 -14.01 9.85 18.35
C ALA A 276 -13.53 10.40 19.72
N MET A 277 -13.73 9.60 20.77
CA MET A 277 -13.37 10.00 22.15
C MET A 277 -11.94 9.63 22.53
N ARG A 278 -11.17 8.89 21.71
CA ARG A 278 -9.86 8.41 22.10
C ARG A 278 -8.72 9.32 21.61
N ARG A 279 -8.01 9.83 22.60
CA ARG A 279 -6.77 10.59 22.47
C ARG A 279 -5.72 9.76 21.73
N GLY A 280 -5.16 10.26 20.62
CA GLY A 280 -4.03 9.63 19.91
C GLY A 280 -4.37 8.81 18.66
N LEU A 281 -5.58 8.86 18.12
CA LEU A 281 -6.04 8.06 17.00
C LEU A 281 -5.59 8.52 15.59
N PHE A 282 -4.71 9.51 15.50
CA PHE A 282 -4.19 9.98 14.22
C PHE A 282 -2.68 9.74 14.13
N PRO A 283 -2.24 8.50 13.90
CA PRO A 283 -0.82 8.18 13.81
C PRO A 283 -0.17 8.86 12.59
N ASP A 284 1.09 9.26 12.75
CA ASP A 284 1.88 9.64 11.57
C ASP A 284 2.01 8.45 10.63
N LEU A 285 1.77 8.69 9.35
CA LEU A 285 1.97 7.66 8.34
C LEU A 285 3.42 7.70 7.86
N ALA A 286 4.05 6.55 7.83
CA ALA A 286 5.41 6.41 7.33
C ALA A 286 5.60 7.07 5.95
N MET A 287 6.70 7.80 5.78
CA MET A 287 7.08 8.50 4.56
C MET A 287 6.13 9.64 4.11
N ARG A 288 5.21 10.11 4.97
CA ARG A 288 4.26 11.20 4.66
C ARG A 288 4.30 12.27 5.73
N LEU A 289 5.26 13.19 5.63
CA LEU A 289 5.54 14.21 6.65
C LEU A 289 5.74 13.58 8.05
N GLU A 290 6.24 12.35 8.09
CA GLU A 290 6.63 11.66 9.31
C GLU A 290 7.78 12.43 9.95
N SER A 291 7.66 12.78 11.24
CA SER A 291 8.63 13.65 11.91
C SER A 291 9.22 12.99 13.14
N TYR A 292 10.52 13.16 13.34
CA TYR A 292 11.24 12.60 14.49
C TYR A 292 12.57 13.32 14.75
N ASP A 293 13.11 13.14 15.95
CA ASP A 293 14.44 13.65 16.30
C ASP A 293 15.51 12.95 15.44
N GLY A 294 16.41 13.73 14.90
CA GLY A 294 17.55 13.28 14.10
C GLY A 294 18.85 13.26 14.87
N ILE A 295 19.91 12.75 14.22
CA ILE A 295 21.28 12.90 14.70
C ILE A 295 21.68 14.37 14.75
N ASP A 296 22.73 14.72 15.49
CA ASP A 296 23.30 16.08 15.59
C ASP A 296 22.27 17.16 15.98
N ASP A 297 21.38 16.85 16.92
CA ASP A 297 20.31 17.76 17.38
C ASP A 297 19.43 18.29 16.22
N SER A 298 19.31 17.52 15.15
CA SER A 298 18.44 17.84 14.04
C SER A 298 17.01 17.34 14.27
N PHE A 299 16.06 17.91 13.52
CA PHE A 299 14.68 17.43 13.43
C PHE A 299 14.39 16.99 11.99
N ILE A 300 14.06 15.72 11.80
CA ILE A 300 13.89 15.13 10.48
C ILE A 300 12.43 15.11 10.10
N ILE A 301 12.12 15.56 8.88
CA ILE A 301 10.82 15.42 8.22
C ILE A 301 11.00 14.44 7.08
N ASN A 302 10.45 13.23 7.24
CA ASN A 302 10.46 12.20 6.22
C ASN A 302 9.20 12.30 5.36
N ASP A 303 9.34 12.84 4.14
CA ASP A 303 8.27 12.90 3.15
C ASP A 303 8.73 12.30 1.82
N THR A 304 9.12 11.03 1.87
CA THR A 304 9.73 10.31 0.76
C THR A 304 8.72 9.48 -0.05
N TYR A 305 7.42 9.75 0.08
CA TYR A 305 6.39 9.05 -0.68
C TYR A 305 6.15 9.64 -2.08
N GLY A 306 6.17 10.95 -2.22
CA GLY A 306 5.91 11.68 -3.48
C GLY A 306 6.98 12.74 -3.75
N LEU A 307 7.26 12.99 -5.02
CA LEU A 307 8.27 13.96 -5.48
C LEU A 307 7.70 14.97 -6.49
N ASP A 308 6.40 15.16 -6.54
CA ASP A 308 5.78 16.22 -7.34
C ASP A 308 5.96 17.60 -6.68
N LEU A 309 5.91 18.66 -7.50
CA LEU A 309 6.20 20.04 -7.07
C LEU A 309 5.30 20.51 -5.93
N GLU A 310 4.08 20.10 -5.92
CA GLU A 310 3.07 20.53 -4.99
C GLU A 310 3.18 19.81 -3.64
N SER A 311 3.50 18.52 -3.68
CA SER A 311 3.91 17.78 -2.51
C SER A 311 5.18 18.40 -1.90
N LEU A 312 6.13 18.89 -2.72
CA LEU A 312 7.29 19.62 -2.25
C LEU A 312 6.90 20.95 -1.59
N GLU A 313 6.01 21.74 -2.21
CA GLU A 313 5.50 22.98 -1.60
C GLU A 313 4.87 22.73 -0.22
N THR A 314 4.01 21.70 -0.12
CA THR A 314 3.38 21.30 1.14
C THR A 314 4.42 20.95 2.21
N SER A 315 5.46 20.20 1.83
CA SER A 315 6.52 19.79 2.76
C SER A 315 7.37 20.98 3.21
N LEU A 316 7.63 21.94 2.33
CA LEU A 316 8.39 23.17 2.65
C LEU A 316 7.57 24.08 3.57
N GLN A 317 6.26 24.22 3.34
CA GLN A 317 5.37 24.96 4.26
C GLN A 317 5.41 24.34 5.66
N TYR A 318 5.39 23.01 5.73
CA TYR A 318 5.53 22.32 7.00
C TYR A 318 6.89 22.55 7.65
N GLN A 319 7.97 22.43 6.89
CA GLN A 319 9.32 22.71 7.39
C GLN A 319 9.40 24.13 7.99
N LEU A 320 8.84 25.12 7.31
CA LEU A 320 8.78 26.50 7.81
C LEU A 320 8.02 26.60 9.16
N SER A 321 6.88 25.92 9.28
CA SER A 321 6.04 25.98 10.47
C SER A 321 6.71 25.38 11.71
N VAL A 322 7.61 24.39 11.54
CA VAL A 322 8.30 23.71 12.63
C VAL A 322 9.72 24.20 12.85
N ALA A 323 10.27 25.01 11.96
CA ALA A 323 11.66 25.43 12.02
C ALA A 323 12.00 26.30 13.25
N GLN A 324 11.08 27.16 13.69
CA GLN A 324 11.23 27.99 14.93
C GLN A 324 12.63 28.61 15.09
N GLY A 325 13.21 29.14 13.99
CA GLY A 325 14.55 29.74 14.00
C GLY A 325 15.71 28.75 13.78
N LYS A 326 15.46 27.45 13.68
CA LYS A 326 16.45 26.46 13.25
C LYS A 326 16.73 26.57 11.75
N ARG A 327 17.91 26.11 11.33
CA ARG A 327 18.27 26.02 9.91
C ARG A 327 17.35 25.08 9.15
N LYS A 328 16.99 25.42 7.94
CA LYS A 328 16.13 24.63 7.04
C LYS A 328 16.99 24.00 5.97
N ILE A 329 17.10 22.69 5.98
CA ILE A 329 17.86 21.91 4.98
C ILE A 329 16.90 21.02 4.22
N VAL A 330 17.03 20.95 2.89
CA VAL A 330 16.23 20.08 2.04
C VAL A 330 17.13 19.08 1.33
N LEU A 331 16.81 17.80 1.45
CA LEU A 331 17.48 16.70 0.75
C LEU A 331 16.56 16.13 -0.31
N LEU A 332 17.02 16.09 -1.55
CA LEU A 332 16.31 15.59 -2.72
C LEU A 332 17.14 14.48 -3.40
N PRO A 333 16.50 13.53 -4.09
CA PRO A 333 17.25 12.56 -4.89
C PRO A 333 17.83 13.25 -6.13
N LYS A 334 19.06 12.94 -6.51
CA LYS A 334 19.69 13.44 -7.74
C LYS A 334 19.06 12.86 -9.00
N ALA A 335 18.56 11.64 -8.93
CA ALA A 335 17.85 10.99 -10.02
C ALA A 335 16.35 10.89 -9.74
N GLY A 336 15.50 11.03 -10.77
CA GLY A 336 14.05 10.85 -10.66
C GLY A 336 13.25 12.12 -10.36
N VAL A 337 13.88 13.29 -10.34
CA VAL A 337 13.18 14.59 -10.34
C VAL A 337 12.62 14.83 -11.74
N MET A 338 11.30 14.76 -11.89
CA MET A 338 10.64 14.89 -13.21
C MET A 338 10.70 16.32 -13.78
N ASP A 339 10.73 17.34 -12.90
CA ASP A 339 10.82 18.76 -13.26
C ASP A 339 11.84 19.45 -12.36
N GLU A 340 13.11 19.41 -12.78
CA GLU A 340 14.22 20.02 -12.05
C GLU A 340 14.08 21.55 -12.00
N SER A 341 13.70 22.19 -13.11
CA SER A 341 13.51 23.64 -13.19
C SER A 341 12.40 24.12 -12.26
N GLY A 342 11.24 23.45 -12.28
CA GLY A 342 10.14 23.72 -11.35
C GLY A 342 10.52 23.48 -9.89
N THR A 343 11.28 22.43 -9.62
CA THR A 343 11.78 22.13 -8.27
C THR A 343 12.66 23.25 -7.73
N ILE A 344 13.61 23.75 -8.53
CA ILE A 344 14.48 24.88 -8.15
C ILE A 344 13.66 26.15 -7.96
N GLN A 345 12.65 26.42 -8.81
CA GLN A 345 11.76 27.58 -8.62
C GLN A 345 10.99 27.52 -7.30
N VAL A 346 10.48 26.33 -6.93
CA VAL A 346 9.79 26.13 -5.67
C VAL A 346 10.75 26.34 -4.50
N LEU A 347 11.94 25.75 -4.52
CA LEU A 347 12.95 25.94 -3.48
C LEU A 347 13.33 27.41 -3.33
N ASN A 348 13.56 28.14 -4.41
CA ASN A 348 13.87 29.56 -4.38
C ASN A 348 12.74 30.42 -3.80
N ARG A 349 11.48 30.02 -3.97
CA ARG A 349 10.34 30.71 -3.36
C ARG A 349 10.29 30.54 -1.84
N TYR A 350 10.59 29.34 -1.34
CA TYR A 350 10.54 29.02 0.09
C TYR A 350 11.86 29.31 0.84
N GLN A 351 12.94 29.58 0.13
CA GLN A 351 14.24 29.96 0.66
C GLN A 351 14.71 29.10 1.84
N PRO A 352 14.91 27.77 1.66
CA PRO A 352 15.62 27.00 2.67
C PRO A 352 17.05 27.52 2.79
N ASP A 353 17.68 27.37 3.96
CA ASP A 353 19.07 27.81 4.17
C ASP A 353 20.06 27.00 3.33
N ALA A 354 19.69 25.76 2.98
CA ALA A 354 20.43 24.93 2.02
C ALA A 354 19.52 23.85 1.40
N PHE A 355 19.83 23.43 0.19
CA PHE A 355 19.26 22.22 -0.41
C PHE A 355 20.33 21.45 -1.18
N TYR A 356 20.20 20.12 -1.18
CA TYR A 356 21.16 19.21 -1.77
C TYR A 356 20.46 18.12 -2.57
N PHE A 357 20.98 17.84 -3.75
CA PHE A 357 20.64 16.65 -4.53
C PHE A 357 21.65 15.55 -4.18
N ILE A 358 21.20 14.44 -3.62
CA ILE A 358 22.03 13.36 -3.08
C ILE A 358 21.75 12.01 -3.76
N GLU A 359 22.77 11.17 -3.83
CA GLU A 359 22.69 9.78 -4.33
C GLU A 359 22.88 8.77 -3.20
N SER A 360 23.57 9.16 -2.13
CA SER A 360 23.88 8.30 -0.99
C SER A 360 23.97 9.09 0.32
N ILE A 361 24.05 8.38 1.45
CA ILE A 361 24.30 9.01 2.75
C ILE A 361 25.69 9.66 2.83
N ALA A 362 26.66 9.17 2.03
CA ALA A 362 28.01 9.70 2.01
C ALA A 362 28.09 11.12 1.41
N ASP A 363 27.05 11.52 0.66
CA ASP A 363 26.96 12.87 0.11
C ASP A 363 26.60 13.92 1.19
N ILE A 364 26.26 13.46 2.41
CA ILE A 364 25.96 14.31 3.56
C ILE A 364 27.27 14.51 4.34
N ASP A 365 28.12 15.38 3.82
CA ASP A 365 29.40 15.78 4.44
C ASP A 365 29.32 17.14 5.19
N PHE A 366 28.10 17.67 5.34
CA PHE A 366 27.79 18.93 5.96
C PHE A 366 27.05 18.75 7.29
N SER A 367 27.18 19.74 8.18
CA SER A 367 26.57 19.70 9.51
C SER A 367 25.04 19.80 9.46
N LEU A 368 24.39 18.88 10.14
CA LEU A 368 22.93 18.89 10.39
C LEU A 368 22.56 19.52 11.73
N ASN A 369 23.56 20.00 12.49
CA ASN A 369 23.36 20.51 13.82
C ASN A 369 22.37 21.68 13.87
N ASN A 370 21.42 21.58 14.82
CA ASN A 370 20.33 22.54 14.99
C ASN A 370 19.56 22.86 13.70
N ALA A 371 19.26 21.84 12.92
CA ALA A 371 18.56 21.97 11.65
C ALA A 371 17.23 21.21 11.61
N VAL A 372 16.26 21.72 10.86
CA VAL A 372 15.09 21.01 10.41
C VAL A 372 15.36 20.50 8.99
N VAL A 373 15.51 19.20 8.87
CA VAL A 373 15.91 18.54 7.61
C VAL A 373 14.70 17.90 6.97
N LEU A 374 14.28 18.42 5.82
CA LEU A 374 13.27 17.79 4.98
C LEU A 374 13.94 16.78 4.03
N VAL A 375 13.60 15.51 4.20
CA VAL A 375 14.02 14.46 3.29
C VAL A 375 12.86 14.15 2.35
N LYS A 376 13.00 14.55 1.09
CA LYS A 376 11.98 14.42 0.05
C LYS A 376 12.38 13.36 -0.96
N GLY A 377 11.41 12.61 -1.51
CA GLY A 377 11.72 11.59 -2.50
C GLY A 377 10.48 10.94 -3.09
N GLY A 378 10.66 10.11 -4.12
CA GLY A 378 9.60 9.25 -4.65
C GLY A 378 9.56 7.91 -3.92
N LYS A 379 8.42 7.21 -4.01
CA LYS A 379 8.15 5.93 -3.33
C LYS A 379 9.20 4.84 -3.55
N GLU A 380 9.85 4.84 -4.71
CA GLU A 380 10.89 3.87 -5.09
C GLU A 380 12.31 4.41 -4.86
N SER A 381 12.44 5.63 -4.33
CA SER A 381 13.73 6.25 -4.10
C SER A 381 14.42 5.68 -2.85
N PHE A 382 15.75 5.74 -2.85
CA PHE A 382 16.57 5.40 -1.69
C PHE A 382 16.42 6.40 -0.52
N MET A 383 15.76 7.55 -0.73
CA MET A 383 15.62 8.65 0.22
C MET A 383 14.99 8.23 1.56
N ASN A 384 14.05 7.27 1.54
CA ASN A 384 13.50 6.74 2.79
C ASN A 384 14.56 6.02 3.65
N LYS A 385 15.54 5.36 3.02
CA LYS A 385 16.69 4.78 3.74
C LYS A 385 17.55 5.86 4.36
N ILE A 386 17.77 6.96 3.64
CA ILE A 386 18.49 8.14 4.15
C ILE A 386 17.77 8.71 5.38
N ALA A 387 16.46 8.99 5.27
CA ALA A 387 15.67 9.46 6.39
C ALA A 387 15.79 8.55 7.63
N GLY A 388 15.71 7.22 7.42
CA GLY A 388 15.89 6.24 8.50
C GLY A 388 17.29 6.20 9.11
N GLN A 389 18.35 6.54 8.35
CA GLN A 389 19.72 6.63 8.84
C GLN A 389 19.96 7.92 9.64
N LEU A 390 19.29 9.01 9.28
CA LEU A 390 19.34 10.29 10.00
C LEU A 390 18.52 10.27 11.29
N LYS A 391 17.65 9.31 11.50
CA LYS A 391 16.82 9.20 12.71
C LYS A 391 17.66 8.95 13.95
N LEU A 392 17.44 9.74 15.01
CA LEU A 392 18.07 9.52 16.32
C LEU A 392 17.56 8.22 16.94
N LYS A 393 18.43 7.23 17.03
CA LYS A 393 18.12 5.95 17.67
C LYS A 393 18.38 6.03 19.16
N ARG A 394 17.38 6.43 19.95
CA ARG A 394 17.48 6.54 21.43
C ARG A 394 17.68 5.20 22.12
N HIS A 395 17.20 4.11 21.50
CA HIS A 395 17.37 2.74 22.00
C HIS A 395 17.90 1.85 20.87
N ARG A 396 19.11 1.34 21.00
CA ARG A 396 19.65 0.28 20.16
C ARG A 396 19.55 -1.04 20.93
N THR A 397 18.47 -1.80 20.71
CA THR A 397 18.53 -3.22 21.02
C THR A 397 19.38 -3.86 19.93
N LYS A 398 20.60 -4.28 20.28
CA LYS A 398 21.52 -4.95 19.36
C LYS A 398 21.56 -6.43 19.73
N ILE A 399 21.18 -7.29 18.81
CA ILE A 399 21.39 -8.73 18.92
C ILE A 399 22.71 -9.01 18.24
N GLU A 400 23.71 -9.48 19.01
CA GLU A 400 24.99 -9.94 18.48
C GLU A 400 24.97 -11.47 18.39
N VAL A 401 25.00 -12.00 17.17
CA VAL A 401 25.06 -13.44 16.93
C VAL A 401 26.51 -13.84 16.66
N ASN A 402 27.09 -14.58 17.61
CA ASN A 402 28.44 -15.08 17.47
C ASN A 402 28.45 -16.46 16.82
N LEU A 403 28.64 -16.50 15.50
CA LEU A 403 28.68 -17.75 14.72
C LEU A 403 29.80 -18.69 15.18
N THR A 404 30.94 -18.17 15.68
CA THR A 404 32.02 -19.00 16.23
C THR A 404 31.59 -19.71 17.51
N ALA A 405 30.78 -19.06 18.35
CA ALA A 405 30.22 -19.70 19.54
C ALA A 405 29.21 -20.80 19.15
N ILE A 406 28.36 -20.55 18.15
CA ILE A 406 27.43 -21.56 17.60
C ILE A 406 28.23 -22.79 17.12
N ARG A 407 29.32 -22.59 16.36
CA ARG A 407 30.18 -23.67 15.90
C ARG A 407 30.75 -24.46 17.07
N LYS A 408 31.34 -23.78 18.06
CA LYS A 408 31.93 -24.45 19.23
C LYS A 408 30.88 -25.28 19.97
N ASN A 409 29.69 -24.74 20.17
CA ASN A 409 28.60 -25.44 20.85
C ASN A 409 28.16 -26.70 20.08
N LEU A 410 27.97 -26.57 18.74
CA LEU A 410 27.58 -27.72 17.91
C LEU A 410 28.67 -28.81 17.92
N HIS A 411 29.94 -28.43 17.79
CA HIS A 411 31.06 -29.37 17.90
C HIS A 411 31.11 -30.07 19.24
N LEU A 412 30.93 -29.34 20.34
CA LEU A 412 30.92 -29.92 21.69
C LEU A 412 29.80 -30.94 21.85
N ILE A 413 28.59 -30.63 21.35
CA ILE A 413 27.47 -31.55 21.39
C ILE A 413 27.78 -32.80 20.55
N LYS A 414 28.21 -32.62 19.29
CA LYS A 414 28.54 -33.73 18.39
C LYS A 414 29.65 -34.62 18.93
N SER A 415 30.66 -34.07 19.61
CA SER A 415 31.75 -34.86 20.21
C SER A 415 31.33 -35.77 21.38
N ARG A 416 30.12 -35.60 21.89
CA ARG A 416 29.54 -36.43 22.97
C ARG A 416 28.51 -37.42 22.49
N LEU A 417 28.15 -37.37 21.20
CA LEU A 417 27.23 -38.29 20.59
C LEU A 417 27.99 -39.50 20.04
N GLU A 418 27.33 -40.65 19.98
CA GLU A 418 27.86 -41.83 19.29
C GLU A 418 27.89 -41.58 17.77
N ASP A 419 28.82 -42.22 17.05
CA ASP A 419 29.11 -41.98 15.61
C ASP A 419 27.88 -42.11 14.68
N HIS A 420 26.88 -42.92 15.08
CA HIS A 420 25.66 -43.13 14.30
C HIS A 420 24.48 -42.17 14.68
N THR A 421 24.67 -41.32 15.70
CA THR A 421 23.61 -40.41 16.17
C THR A 421 23.51 -39.17 15.29
N LYS A 422 22.33 -38.96 14.72
CA LYS A 422 22.04 -37.78 13.90
C LYS A 422 21.64 -36.59 14.76
N CYS A 423 22.12 -35.41 14.35
CA CYS A 423 21.86 -34.14 15.04
C CYS A 423 20.88 -33.28 14.28
N LEU A 424 19.71 -33.03 14.88
CA LEU A 424 18.74 -32.06 14.39
C LEU A 424 18.91 -30.74 15.15
N VAL A 425 19.09 -29.64 14.41
CA VAL A 425 19.25 -28.31 15.01
C VAL A 425 18.02 -27.47 14.74
N MET A 426 17.41 -26.96 15.82
CA MET A 426 16.22 -26.10 15.73
C MET A 426 16.61 -24.68 15.31
N VAL A 427 15.99 -24.20 14.24
CA VAL A 427 16.14 -22.82 13.71
C VAL A 427 14.80 -22.09 13.58
N LYS A 428 13.74 -22.58 14.24
CA LYS A 428 12.40 -22.00 14.24
C LYS A 428 12.38 -20.55 14.75
N ALA A 429 11.30 -19.82 14.51
CA ALA A 429 11.08 -18.44 14.93
C ALA A 429 12.26 -17.52 14.52
N ASN A 430 12.59 -17.56 13.20
CA ASN A 430 13.72 -16.81 12.64
C ASN A 430 15.05 -17.13 13.35
N ALA A 431 15.33 -18.44 13.62
CA ALA A 431 16.43 -18.90 14.46
C ALA A 431 16.47 -18.19 15.82
N TYR A 432 15.31 -18.14 16.49
CA TYR A 432 15.10 -17.41 17.75
C TYR A 432 15.53 -15.93 17.68
N GLY A 433 15.27 -15.28 16.54
CA GLY A 433 15.64 -13.90 16.27
C GLY A 433 17.07 -13.70 15.75
N SER A 434 17.85 -14.76 15.60
CA SER A 434 19.26 -14.70 15.15
C SER A 434 19.42 -14.65 13.62
N GLY A 435 18.34 -14.81 12.85
CA GLY A 435 18.33 -14.79 11.40
C GLY A 435 18.31 -16.17 10.76
N LEU A 436 17.13 -16.65 10.36
CA LEU A 436 16.84 -17.98 9.86
C LEU A 436 17.82 -18.43 8.77
N VAL A 437 17.94 -17.65 7.70
CA VAL A 437 18.73 -18.03 6.51
C VAL A 437 20.23 -18.12 6.84
N LYS A 438 20.79 -17.07 7.45
CA LYS A 438 22.22 -17.05 7.79
C LYS A 438 22.62 -18.16 8.75
N VAL A 439 21.84 -18.35 9.82
CA VAL A 439 22.14 -19.36 10.84
C VAL A 439 21.88 -20.75 10.28
N GLY A 440 20.79 -20.96 9.52
CA GLY A 440 20.48 -22.25 8.90
C GLY A 440 21.55 -22.72 7.92
N GLN A 441 21.97 -21.86 7.00
CA GLN A 441 23.08 -22.16 6.07
C GLN A 441 24.38 -22.47 6.80
N TYR A 442 24.69 -21.70 7.86
CA TYR A 442 25.92 -21.92 8.62
C TYR A 442 25.90 -23.23 9.39
N ILE A 443 24.79 -23.59 10.00
CA ILE A 443 24.61 -24.86 10.72
C ILE A 443 24.67 -26.05 9.77
N GLU A 444 24.09 -25.94 8.57
CA GLU A 444 24.28 -26.97 7.50
C GLU A 444 25.73 -27.13 7.11
N GLN A 445 26.48 -26.04 6.88
CA GLN A 445 27.93 -26.09 6.58
C GLN A 445 28.74 -26.73 7.70
N LEU A 446 28.29 -26.64 8.95
CA LEU A 446 28.89 -27.31 10.09
C LEU A 446 28.52 -28.80 10.20
N GLY A 447 27.75 -29.33 9.23
CA GLY A 447 27.40 -30.72 9.14
C GLY A 447 26.26 -31.16 10.06
N ALA A 448 25.29 -30.29 10.37
CA ALA A 448 24.05 -30.75 10.98
C ALA A 448 23.31 -31.69 10.02
N ASP A 449 22.74 -32.77 10.56
CA ASP A 449 22.04 -33.75 9.74
C ASP A 449 20.64 -33.30 9.34
N TYR A 450 20.00 -32.51 10.19
CA TYR A 450 18.67 -31.94 9.99
C TYR A 450 18.58 -30.52 10.53
N LEU A 451 17.73 -29.72 9.91
CA LEU A 451 17.23 -28.48 10.50
C LEU A 451 15.77 -28.64 10.92
N GLY A 452 15.37 -28.03 12.02
CA GLY A 452 13.99 -28.01 12.50
C GLY A 452 13.39 -26.62 12.47
N VAL A 453 12.22 -26.46 11.88
CA VAL A 453 11.44 -25.22 11.82
C VAL A 453 10.05 -25.42 12.43
N ALA A 454 9.37 -24.32 12.78
CA ALA A 454 8.01 -24.41 13.31
C ALA A 454 7.01 -24.61 12.18
N TYR A 455 7.07 -23.79 11.13
CA TYR A 455 6.09 -23.72 10.06
C TYR A 455 6.72 -23.93 8.68
N THR A 456 5.89 -24.25 7.70
CA THR A 456 6.30 -24.58 6.34
C THR A 456 6.97 -23.42 5.62
N ASP A 457 6.51 -22.19 5.83
CA ASP A 457 7.09 -20.98 5.24
C ASP A 457 8.56 -20.75 5.64
N GLU A 458 8.95 -21.09 6.88
CA GLU A 458 10.34 -21.07 7.32
C GLU A 458 11.18 -22.12 6.57
N GLY A 459 10.64 -23.33 6.37
CA GLY A 459 11.26 -24.39 5.60
C GLY A 459 11.48 -24.02 4.14
N VAL A 460 10.46 -23.44 3.52
CA VAL A 460 10.51 -22.92 2.15
C VAL A 460 11.54 -21.80 2.01
N ALA A 461 11.63 -20.89 3.00
CA ALA A 461 12.67 -19.84 2.99
C ALA A 461 14.08 -20.41 3.02
N LEU A 462 14.32 -21.43 3.82
CA LEU A 462 15.61 -22.15 3.87
C LEU A 462 15.92 -22.85 2.53
N ARG A 463 14.96 -23.54 1.93
CA ARG A 463 15.13 -24.16 0.61
C ARG A 463 15.46 -23.14 -0.47
N LYS A 464 14.72 -22.03 -0.55
CA LYS A 464 14.98 -20.94 -1.49
C LYS A 464 16.35 -20.28 -1.30
N SER A 465 16.90 -20.35 -0.10
CA SER A 465 18.25 -19.85 0.20
C SER A 465 19.39 -20.83 -0.14
N GLY A 466 19.05 -22.04 -0.61
CA GLY A 466 20.02 -23.05 -1.04
C GLY A 466 20.39 -24.11 0.01
N VAL A 467 19.73 -24.15 1.16
CA VAL A 467 19.90 -25.22 2.16
C VAL A 467 19.44 -26.56 1.56
N LYS A 468 20.24 -27.61 1.67
CA LYS A 468 20.01 -28.94 1.07
C LYS A 468 19.69 -30.03 2.09
N CYS A 469 20.19 -29.91 3.34
CA CYS A 469 19.91 -30.90 4.37
C CYS A 469 18.40 -31.08 4.62
N PRO A 470 17.94 -32.25 5.13
CA PRO A 470 16.55 -32.45 5.47
C PRO A 470 16.06 -31.40 6.46
N ILE A 471 14.83 -30.91 6.24
CA ILE A 471 14.17 -29.93 7.10
C ILE A 471 12.94 -30.56 7.70
N MET A 472 12.85 -30.58 9.01
CA MET A 472 11.69 -31.04 9.76
C MET A 472 10.77 -29.86 10.08
N VAL A 473 9.54 -29.91 9.63
CA VAL A 473 8.49 -28.93 9.95
C VAL A 473 7.66 -29.50 11.09
N MET A 474 7.54 -28.75 12.21
CA MET A 474 6.87 -29.26 13.42
C MET A 474 5.35 -29.06 13.37
N SER A 475 4.89 -28.02 12.72
CA SER A 475 3.47 -27.62 12.64
C SER A 475 3.09 -27.39 11.19
N ALA A 476 3.09 -28.46 10.39
CA ALA A 476 2.59 -28.42 9.03
C ALA A 476 1.06 -28.46 9.06
N GLY A 477 0.41 -27.53 8.33
CA GLY A 477 -1.02 -27.57 8.06
C GLY A 477 -1.34 -28.59 6.95
N VAL A 478 -2.59 -29.01 6.87
CA VAL A 478 -3.04 -29.95 5.81
C VAL A 478 -2.82 -29.34 4.42
N ASP A 479 -2.92 -28.01 4.30
CA ASP A 479 -2.74 -27.27 3.06
C ASP A 479 -1.25 -27.07 2.68
N ASP A 480 -0.33 -27.36 3.59
CA ASP A 480 1.12 -27.16 3.40
C ASP A 480 1.82 -28.36 2.72
N PHE A 481 1.13 -29.50 2.59
CA PHE A 481 1.73 -30.72 2.01
C PHE A 481 2.03 -30.61 0.51
N GLN A 482 1.62 -29.51 -0.14
CA GLN A 482 1.92 -29.25 -1.56
C GLN A 482 3.13 -28.32 -1.75
N GLU A 483 3.70 -27.75 -0.69
CA GLU A 483 4.88 -26.89 -0.69
C GLU A 483 6.16 -27.65 -0.31
#